data_7629918273468d4c3e562ab37c63e37d
#
_entry.id   7629918273468d4c3e562ab37c63e37d
#
_cell.length_a   1.000
_cell.length_b   1.000
_cell.length_c   1.000
_cell.angle_alpha   90.00
_cell.angle_beta   90.00
_cell.angle_gamma   90.00
#
_symmetry.space_group_name_H-M   'P 1'
#
loop_
_entity.id
_entity.type
_entity.pdbx_description
1 polymer ?
#
loop_
_entity_poly.entity_id
_entity_poly.type
_entity_poly.pdbx_seq_one_letter_code
_entity_poly.pdbx_strand_id
1 'polypeptide(L)'
;LHHSRQQRIRAADAWRRPTPLWLQLAGYGLVGLVLLAVLAAFAVYVLPAATVTIVPGQRQVEAPVTLTASPDVDAVDIQGRLLPGRLMETYIEMTGTIATSGSEQEAQGKAVGQVVFTNQTNRSVRIPAGTIVSTSTGSRSDFRTTSETEVPAPQGSQATANIEALEEGVQGNARANTITTVSGALRTQVGVTNPSATGGGQSALVRVVKQVDKDTLLDQVYAQIQSEAFARLQPELRANEWLSESSIQTFIVAQFFDHFNDEPADELGLTLRVLVQGVAVDQNTAREIAMAALQEAVPERGKLVADSIQFLADPNATASERTVRFTIVGRGNYVIPIDNRELRSSVAGLSVEEATQLLQEQWLLQKPPEFYVDPDWFGTLPRFGSRIQVRVEFDQAAQGE
;
A
#
# COMPACT_ATOMS: atom_id res chain seq x y z
N LEU A 1 73.73 56.89 -106.07
CA LEU A 1 73.37 57.01 -104.64
C LEU A 1 72.33 55.92 -104.26
N HIS A 2 72.56 54.94 -103.63
CA HIS A 2 72.87 54.65 -102.31
C HIS A 2 73.01 53.16 -101.97
N HIS A 3 74.02 52.98 -101.32
CA HIS A 3 74.56 51.77 -100.71
C HIS A 3 73.81 51.23 -99.52
N SER A 4 74.02 49.94 -99.35
CA SER A 4 74.23 49.27 -98.04
C SER A 4 73.10 49.11 -97.08
N ARG A 5 72.71 47.88 -96.93
CA ARG A 5 72.56 47.14 -95.64
C ARG A 5 72.15 45.67 -95.90
N GLN A 6 73.07 44.90 -96.30
CA GLN A 6 73.03 43.46 -96.17
C GLN A 6 74.21 43.03 -95.33
N GLN A 7 74.04 42.98 -94.01
CA GLN A 7 74.91 42.24 -93.10
C GLN A 7 74.39 42.39 -91.73
N ARG A 8 73.66 41.45 -91.19
CA ARG A 8 73.58 40.94 -89.84
C ARG A 8 72.39 40.02 -89.62
N ILE A 9 72.41 38.86 -90.18
CA ILE A 9 71.65 37.68 -89.68
C ILE A 9 72.48 36.43 -90.01
N ARG A 10 73.52 36.20 -89.25
CA ARG A 10 74.19 34.89 -89.18
C ARG A 10 75.01 34.89 -87.89
N ALA A 11 74.32 34.61 -86.71
CA ALA A 11 74.99 34.15 -85.53
C ALA A 11 73.93 33.83 -84.45
N ALA A 12 73.11 32.79 -84.59
CA ALA A 12 72.33 32.23 -83.47
C ALA A 12 71.93 30.76 -83.73
N ASP A 13 72.70 29.99 -84.45
CA ASP A 13 72.45 28.54 -84.67
C ASP A 13 73.62 27.64 -84.24
N ALA A 14 74.24 27.90 -83.14
CA ALA A 14 75.29 27.04 -82.64
C ALA A 14 75.10 26.90 -81.13
N TRP A 15 74.32 25.89 -80.63
CA TRP A 15 74.39 25.20 -79.35
C TRP A 15 73.14 24.30 -79.08
N ARG A 16 72.74 23.53 -80.05
CA ARG A 16 71.91 22.35 -79.74
C ARG A 16 72.80 21.12 -79.90
N ARG A 17 73.59 20.82 -78.86
CA ARG A 17 74.15 19.47 -78.76
C ARG A 17 72.99 18.51 -78.53
N PRO A 18 72.82 17.44 -79.29
CA PRO A 18 71.81 16.45 -79.02
C PRO A 18 72.13 15.82 -77.64
N THR A 19 71.20 15.94 -76.66
CA THR A 19 71.35 15.27 -75.39
C THR A 19 71.53 13.79 -75.65
N PRO A 20 72.60 13.16 -75.12
CA PRO A 20 72.86 11.75 -75.37
C PRO A 20 71.67 10.91 -74.93
N LEU A 21 71.32 9.91 -75.73
CA LEU A 21 70.13 9.04 -75.57
C LEU A 21 70.03 8.46 -74.15
N TRP A 22 71.12 8.19 -73.45
CA TRP A 22 71.16 7.69 -72.10
C TRP A 22 70.65 8.71 -71.05
N LEU A 23 70.84 10.00 -71.24
CA LEU A 23 70.32 11.08 -70.42
C LEU A 23 68.79 11.26 -70.59
N GLN A 24 68.30 11.05 -71.82
CA GLN A 24 66.86 11.05 -72.09
C GLN A 24 66.19 9.80 -71.46
N LEU A 25 66.83 8.62 -71.62
CA LEU A 25 66.35 7.38 -70.94
C LEU A 25 66.44 7.47 -69.45
N ALA A 26 67.49 8.10 -68.88
CA ALA A 26 67.60 8.34 -67.46
C ALA A 26 66.54 9.35 -66.99
N GLY A 27 66.20 10.36 -67.77
CA GLY A 27 65.10 11.31 -67.48
C GLY A 27 63.74 10.65 -67.50
N TYR A 28 63.44 9.81 -68.48
CA TYR A 28 62.19 9.04 -68.51
C TYR A 28 62.14 7.99 -67.39
N GLY A 29 63.26 7.37 -67.06
CA GLY A 29 63.36 6.46 -65.91
C GLY A 29 63.06 7.16 -64.58
N LEU A 30 63.62 8.38 -64.39
CA LEU A 30 63.36 9.18 -63.17
C LEU A 30 61.92 9.63 -63.13
N VAL A 31 61.32 10.09 -64.25
CA VAL A 31 59.87 10.45 -64.30
C VAL A 31 59.00 9.23 -64.01
N GLY A 32 59.35 8.07 -64.59
CA GLY A 32 58.66 6.82 -64.34
C GLY A 32 58.70 6.40 -62.84
N LEU A 33 59.87 6.57 -62.21
CA LEU A 33 60.07 6.25 -60.82
C LEU A 33 59.33 7.24 -59.91
N VAL A 34 59.31 8.54 -60.24
CA VAL A 34 58.50 9.53 -59.54
C VAL A 34 56.99 9.25 -59.66
N LEU A 35 56.58 8.88 -60.91
CA LEU A 35 55.17 8.56 -61.17
C LEU A 35 54.74 7.29 -60.39
N LEU A 36 55.64 6.32 -60.36
CA LEU A 36 55.42 5.08 -59.58
C LEU A 36 55.43 5.35 -58.07
N ALA A 37 56.31 6.24 -57.61
CA ALA A 37 56.29 6.68 -56.18
C ALA A 37 55.04 7.48 -55.84
N VAL A 38 54.53 8.34 -56.73
CA VAL A 38 53.27 9.05 -56.56
C VAL A 38 52.08 8.10 -56.56
N LEU A 39 52.04 7.11 -57.45
CA LEU A 39 51.01 6.07 -57.50
C LEU A 39 51.05 5.18 -56.24
N ALA A 40 52.28 4.80 -55.83
CA ALA A 40 52.41 4.04 -54.57
C ALA A 40 51.95 4.87 -53.34
N ALA A 41 52.33 6.17 -53.27
CA ALA A 41 51.86 7.05 -52.26
C ALA A 41 50.31 7.21 -52.30
N PHE A 42 49.75 7.38 -53.49
CA PHE A 42 48.27 7.42 -53.63
C PHE A 42 47.63 6.12 -53.22
N ALA A 43 48.17 4.98 -53.57
CA ALA A 43 47.69 3.67 -53.21
C ALA A 43 47.74 3.50 -51.68
N VAL A 44 48.77 3.92 -50.98
CA VAL A 44 48.94 3.80 -49.52
C VAL A 44 48.11 4.82 -48.76
N TYR A 45 47.94 6.05 -49.26
CA TYR A 45 47.29 7.12 -48.53
C TYR A 45 45.77 7.28 -48.84
N VAL A 46 45.33 6.89 -50.06
CA VAL A 46 43.99 7.21 -50.55
C VAL A 46 43.10 5.97 -50.74
N LEU A 47 43.68 4.82 -51.08
CA LEU A 47 42.92 3.59 -51.33
C LEU A 47 42.30 2.94 -50.07
N PRO A 48 42.97 2.88 -48.89
CA PRO A 48 42.44 2.14 -47.77
C PRO A 48 41.09 2.66 -47.33
N ALA A 49 40.16 1.74 -47.09
CA ALA A 49 38.87 1.98 -46.42
C ALA A 49 38.76 1.08 -45.19
N ALA A 50 38.07 1.54 -44.16
CA ALA A 50 37.84 0.74 -43.00
C ALA A 50 36.39 0.88 -42.49
N THR A 51 35.86 -0.21 -41.95
CA THR A 51 34.61 -0.20 -41.19
C THR A 51 34.92 -0.55 -39.77
N VAL A 52 34.47 0.30 -38.83
CA VAL A 52 34.60 0.10 -37.41
C VAL A 52 33.21 -0.19 -36.88
N THR A 53 32.98 -1.38 -36.41
CA THR A 53 31.73 -1.79 -35.75
C THR A 53 31.92 -1.71 -34.24
N ILE A 54 31.05 -0.95 -33.58
CA ILE A 54 31.06 -0.75 -32.13
C ILE A 54 29.69 -1.04 -31.52
N VAL A 55 29.71 -1.61 -30.33
CA VAL A 55 28.51 -1.84 -29.49
C VAL A 55 28.65 -0.99 -28.24
N PRO A 56 27.89 0.12 -28.12
CA PRO A 56 27.94 0.97 -26.93
C PRO A 56 27.54 0.20 -25.69
N GLY A 57 28.27 0.40 -24.61
CA GLY A 57 27.92 -0.15 -23.32
C GLY A 57 26.71 0.57 -22.70
N GLN A 58 25.87 -0.20 -22.05
CA GLN A 58 24.72 0.31 -21.32
C GLN A 58 25.07 0.50 -19.85
N ARG A 59 24.51 1.52 -19.23
CA ARG A 59 24.56 1.73 -17.78
C ARG A 59 23.15 1.80 -17.24
N GLN A 60 22.95 1.17 -16.10
CA GLN A 60 21.68 1.23 -15.39
C GLN A 60 21.56 2.57 -14.66
N VAL A 61 20.36 3.13 -14.69
CA VAL A 61 19.95 4.31 -13.93
C VAL A 61 18.68 3.97 -13.17
N GLU A 62 18.62 4.43 -11.94
CA GLU A 62 17.44 4.34 -11.09
C GLU A 62 17.08 5.72 -10.56
N ALA A 63 15.80 6.02 -10.58
CA ALA A 63 15.26 7.28 -10.07
C ALA A 63 14.06 6.99 -9.17
N PRO A 64 14.25 6.93 -7.85
CA PRO A 64 13.13 6.88 -6.92
C PRO A 64 12.47 8.26 -6.85
N VAL A 65 11.16 8.31 -6.99
CA VAL A 65 10.37 9.52 -6.86
C VAL A 65 9.20 9.28 -5.91
N THR A 66 9.09 10.13 -4.89
CA THR A 66 7.95 10.11 -3.97
C THR A 66 6.88 11.05 -4.51
N LEU A 67 5.69 10.51 -4.71
CA LEU A 67 4.52 11.19 -5.26
C LEU A 67 3.46 11.37 -4.17
N THR A 68 2.67 12.42 -4.30
CA THR A 68 1.50 12.65 -3.46
C THR A 68 0.27 12.76 -4.35
N ALA A 69 -0.68 11.85 -4.15
CA ALA A 69 -1.98 11.89 -4.81
C ALA A 69 -3.01 12.52 -3.88
N SER A 70 -3.83 13.42 -4.40
CA SER A 70 -4.91 14.06 -3.65
C SER A 70 -6.12 14.29 -4.54
N PRO A 71 -7.36 14.10 -4.02
CA PRO A 71 -8.58 14.49 -4.70
C PRO A 71 -8.72 16.01 -4.90
N ASP A 72 -7.97 16.81 -4.13
CA ASP A 72 -8.00 18.27 -4.16
C ASP A 72 -7.05 18.86 -5.22
N VAL A 73 -6.34 17.99 -5.96
CA VAL A 73 -5.45 18.35 -7.07
C VAL A 73 -6.17 18.05 -8.39
N ASP A 74 -6.40 19.09 -9.19
CA ASP A 74 -7.10 18.96 -10.47
C ASP A 74 -6.17 18.64 -11.66
N ALA A 75 -4.88 18.99 -11.55
CA ALA A 75 -3.91 18.82 -12.62
C ALA A 75 -2.58 18.26 -12.08
N VAL A 76 -1.84 17.57 -12.97
CA VAL A 76 -0.53 17.03 -12.66
C VAL A 76 0.49 18.14 -12.49
N ASP A 77 1.18 18.14 -11.36
CA ASP A 77 2.35 18.98 -11.12
C ASP A 77 3.61 18.12 -11.06
N ILE A 78 4.34 18.08 -12.16
CA ILE A 78 5.58 17.28 -12.28
C ILE A 78 6.65 17.78 -11.31
N GLN A 79 6.79 19.11 -11.15
CA GLN A 79 7.81 19.72 -10.27
C GLN A 79 7.45 19.54 -8.79
N GLY A 80 6.20 19.77 -8.44
CA GLY A 80 5.67 19.55 -7.09
C GLY A 80 5.46 18.06 -6.76
N ARG A 81 5.57 17.16 -7.75
CA ARG A 81 5.33 15.72 -7.59
C ARG A 81 3.94 15.42 -7.04
N LEU A 82 2.96 16.21 -7.50
CA LEU A 82 1.55 16.09 -7.13
C LEU A 82 0.76 15.55 -8.31
N LEU A 83 -0.21 14.69 -8.02
CA LEU A 83 -1.11 14.15 -9.04
C LEU A 83 -2.55 14.07 -8.53
N PRO A 84 -3.53 14.16 -9.43
CA PRO A 84 -4.92 13.94 -9.09
C PRO A 84 -5.13 12.53 -8.54
N GLY A 85 -5.85 12.44 -7.42
CA GLY A 85 -6.30 11.19 -6.84
C GLY A 85 -7.84 11.13 -6.87
N ARG A 86 -8.41 9.96 -7.14
CA ARG A 86 -9.86 9.77 -7.03
C ARG A 86 -10.22 9.20 -5.68
N LEU A 87 -10.98 9.98 -4.89
CA LEU A 87 -11.54 9.48 -3.64
C LEU A 87 -12.53 8.37 -3.94
N MET A 88 -12.33 7.24 -3.29
CA MET A 88 -13.24 6.09 -3.30
C MET A 88 -13.80 5.93 -1.89
N GLU A 89 -15.11 5.74 -1.78
CA GLU A 89 -15.80 5.60 -0.52
C GLU A 89 -16.87 4.52 -0.62
N THR A 90 -16.87 3.63 0.34
CA THR A 90 -17.93 2.62 0.45
C THR A 90 -18.28 2.37 1.92
N TYR A 91 -19.52 1.93 2.17
CA TYR A 91 -19.95 1.54 3.50
C TYR A 91 -19.95 0.02 3.61
N ILE A 92 -19.35 -0.48 4.69
CA ILE A 92 -19.45 -1.88 5.06
C ILE A 92 -20.30 -1.94 6.32
N GLU A 93 -21.34 -2.74 6.28
CA GLU A 93 -22.15 -3.08 7.46
C GLU A 93 -21.96 -4.56 7.78
N MET A 94 -21.62 -4.84 9.01
CA MET A 94 -21.35 -6.20 9.48
C MET A 94 -21.95 -6.42 10.84
N THR A 95 -22.44 -7.63 11.07
CA THR A 95 -22.98 -8.07 12.35
C THR A 95 -22.09 -9.15 12.94
N GLY A 96 -21.98 -9.14 14.27
CA GLY A 96 -21.29 -10.18 15.02
C GLY A 96 -22.00 -10.48 16.33
N THR A 97 -21.71 -11.62 16.92
CA THR A 97 -22.22 -12.04 18.24
C THR A 97 -21.08 -12.63 19.07
N ILE A 98 -21.19 -12.48 20.39
CA ILE A 98 -20.26 -13.08 21.36
C ILE A 98 -21.05 -13.54 22.58
N ALA A 99 -20.63 -14.65 23.21
CA ALA A 99 -21.21 -15.07 24.50
C ALA A 99 -20.82 -14.07 25.58
N THR A 100 -21.80 -13.72 26.44
CA THR A 100 -21.59 -12.80 27.57
C THR A 100 -20.70 -13.41 28.64
N SER A 101 -19.82 -12.61 29.22
CA SER A 101 -18.85 -13.06 30.24
C SER A 101 -19.30 -12.81 31.68
N GLY A 102 -20.22 -11.88 31.87
CA GLY A 102 -20.70 -11.51 33.18
C GLY A 102 -21.64 -12.56 33.78
N SER A 103 -21.77 -12.54 35.09
CA SER A 103 -22.77 -13.31 35.79
C SER A 103 -23.32 -12.52 37.00
N GLU A 104 -24.60 -12.61 37.19
CA GLU A 104 -25.29 -11.96 38.30
C GLU A 104 -26.30 -12.92 38.94
N GLN A 105 -26.55 -12.74 40.25
CA GLN A 105 -27.56 -13.51 40.93
C GLN A 105 -28.91 -12.81 40.75
N GLU A 106 -29.80 -13.43 40.02
CA GLU A 106 -31.17 -12.98 39.86
C GLU A 106 -32.08 -13.69 40.87
N ALA A 107 -32.91 -12.90 41.56
CA ALA A 107 -33.89 -13.43 42.46
C ALA A 107 -35.01 -14.14 41.69
N GLN A 108 -35.33 -15.37 42.06
CA GLN A 108 -36.36 -16.16 41.40
C GLN A 108 -37.30 -16.81 42.43
N GLY A 109 -38.56 -16.85 42.06
CA GLY A 109 -39.58 -17.49 42.89
C GLY A 109 -39.89 -16.72 44.18
N LYS A 110 -41.13 -16.76 44.56
CA LYS A 110 -41.62 -16.16 45.80
C LYS A 110 -41.68 -17.18 46.88
N ALA A 111 -41.17 -16.85 48.05
CA ALA A 111 -41.29 -17.73 49.20
C ALA A 111 -42.75 -17.80 49.66
N VAL A 112 -43.21 -18.99 49.98
CA VAL A 112 -44.56 -19.27 50.51
C VAL A 112 -44.46 -19.92 51.89
N GLY A 113 -45.48 -19.76 52.65
CA GLY A 113 -45.56 -20.36 54.00
C GLY A 113 -46.87 -20.13 54.63
N GLN A 114 -46.90 -20.38 55.95
CA GLN A 114 -48.07 -20.17 56.77
C GLN A 114 -47.74 -19.32 58.00
N VAL A 115 -48.70 -18.50 58.37
CA VAL A 115 -48.67 -17.75 59.62
C VAL A 115 -49.89 -18.06 60.45
N VAL A 116 -49.72 -17.99 61.76
CA VAL A 116 -50.82 -18.13 62.75
C VAL A 116 -51.11 -16.73 63.30
N PHE A 117 -52.34 -16.29 63.10
CA PHE A 117 -52.85 -15.09 63.72
C PHE A 117 -53.49 -15.45 65.08
N THR A 118 -53.18 -14.70 66.13
CA THR A 118 -53.76 -14.85 67.48
C THR A 118 -54.59 -13.62 67.80
N ASN A 119 -55.87 -13.82 68.14
CA ASN A 119 -56.82 -12.76 68.47
C ASN A 119 -56.41 -12.07 69.74
N GLN A 120 -56.25 -10.76 69.75
CA GLN A 120 -55.98 -9.93 70.94
C GLN A 120 -57.21 -9.22 71.50
N THR A 121 -58.37 -9.49 70.87
CA THR A 121 -59.67 -8.90 71.24
C THR A 121 -60.69 -9.97 71.65
N ASN A 122 -61.85 -9.56 72.17
CA ASN A 122 -62.96 -10.47 72.53
C ASN A 122 -64.00 -10.63 71.40
N ARG A 123 -63.67 -10.20 70.14
CA ARG A 123 -64.53 -10.31 68.97
C ARG A 123 -63.82 -11.06 67.91
N SER A 124 -64.54 -11.67 66.95
CA SER A 124 -63.92 -12.22 65.76
C SER A 124 -63.23 -11.11 64.92
N VAL A 125 -62.10 -11.44 64.37
CA VAL A 125 -61.31 -10.49 63.50
C VAL A 125 -61.15 -11.09 62.17
N ARG A 126 -61.61 -10.35 61.15
CA ARG A 126 -61.43 -10.75 59.75
C ARG A 126 -60.08 -10.23 59.25
N ILE A 127 -59.28 -11.12 58.68
CA ILE A 127 -58.01 -10.83 58.03
C ILE A 127 -58.23 -10.91 56.53
N PRO A 128 -58.29 -9.79 55.80
CA PRO A 128 -58.50 -9.81 54.39
C PRO A 128 -57.28 -10.44 53.58
N ALA A 129 -57.54 -11.02 52.42
CA ALA A 129 -56.47 -11.34 51.47
C ALA A 129 -55.68 -10.10 51.14
N GLY A 130 -54.37 -10.22 51.03
CA GLY A 130 -53.44 -9.10 50.78
C GLY A 130 -53.00 -8.39 52.08
N THR A 131 -53.41 -8.87 53.29
CA THR A 131 -52.88 -8.34 54.56
C THR A 131 -51.34 -8.54 54.58
N ILE A 132 -50.63 -7.45 54.87
CA ILE A 132 -49.16 -7.47 54.94
C ILE A 132 -48.70 -7.86 56.34
N VAL A 133 -47.81 -8.87 56.37
CA VAL A 133 -47.07 -9.27 57.58
C VAL A 133 -45.57 -9.22 57.30
N SER A 134 -44.76 -8.94 58.29
CA SER A 134 -43.35 -8.69 58.12
C SER A 134 -42.49 -9.37 59.17
N THR A 135 -41.23 -9.68 58.79
CA THR A 135 -40.20 -10.08 59.75
C THR A 135 -39.82 -8.91 60.65
N SER A 136 -39.56 -9.19 61.93
CA SER A 136 -39.06 -8.19 62.90
C SER A 136 -37.57 -8.31 63.20
N THR A 137 -36.92 -9.38 62.76
CA THR A 137 -35.48 -9.68 62.95
C THR A 137 -34.80 -9.98 61.66
N GLY A 138 -33.57 -9.54 61.52
CA GLY A 138 -32.82 -9.68 60.28
C GLY A 138 -33.21 -8.64 59.24
N SER A 139 -33.01 -8.97 57.95
CA SER A 139 -33.51 -8.15 56.83
C SER A 139 -35.01 -8.19 56.80
N ARG A 140 -35.68 -7.05 56.71
CA ARG A 140 -37.11 -6.96 56.60
C ARG A 140 -37.56 -7.63 55.29
N SER A 141 -38.46 -8.63 55.49
CA SER A 141 -39.17 -9.28 54.39
C SER A 141 -40.66 -9.16 54.62
N ASP A 142 -41.34 -8.70 53.59
CA ASP A 142 -42.77 -8.47 53.63
C ASP A 142 -43.51 -9.59 52.88
N PHE A 143 -44.61 -10.07 53.48
CA PHE A 143 -45.46 -11.13 52.95
C PHE A 143 -46.91 -10.64 52.92
N ARG A 144 -47.68 -11.18 52.01
CA ARG A 144 -49.14 -10.95 51.96
C ARG A 144 -49.90 -12.24 52.23
N THR A 145 -51.04 -12.16 52.91
CA THR A 145 -51.95 -13.27 52.93
C THR A 145 -52.54 -13.55 51.56
N THR A 146 -52.65 -14.83 51.21
CA THR A 146 -53.15 -15.22 49.89
C THR A 146 -54.67 -15.40 49.86
N SER A 147 -55.30 -15.55 51.01
CA SER A 147 -56.74 -15.73 51.18
C SER A 147 -57.26 -14.99 52.44
N GLU A 148 -58.52 -14.71 52.45
CA GLU A 148 -59.22 -14.19 53.66
C GLU A 148 -59.25 -15.26 54.71
N THR A 149 -59.04 -14.86 55.99
CA THR A 149 -59.06 -15.74 57.13
C THR A 149 -59.82 -15.04 58.31
N GLU A 150 -60.71 -15.72 58.97
CA GLU A 150 -61.38 -15.22 60.20
C GLU A 150 -60.73 -15.82 61.42
N VAL A 151 -60.30 -14.96 62.34
CA VAL A 151 -59.77 -15.38 63.64
C VAL A 151 -60.90 -15.29 64.63
N PRO A 152 -61.41 -16.41 65.22
CA PRO A 152 -62.57 -16.42 66.02
C PRO A 152 -62.37 -15.74 67.38
N ALA A 153 -63.49 -15.41 68.08
CA ALA A 153 -63.50 -15.04 69.52
C ALA A 153 -63.31 -16.32 70.33
N PRO A 154 -62.93 -16.23 71.64
CA PRO A 154 -62.45 -15.09 72.37
C PRO A 154 -60.98 -14.74 72.16
N GLN A 155 -60.46 -13.80 72.99
CA GLN A 155 -59.02 -13.48 72.98
C GLN A 155 -58.16 -14.74 73.18
N GLY A 156 -57.08 -14.88 72.48
CA GLY A 156 -56.18 -16.04 72.42
C GLY A 156 -56.55 -17.10 71.38
N SER A 157 -57.69 -16.98 70.72
CA SER A 157 -58.06 -17.86 69.61
C SER A 157 -57.13 -17.67 68.44
N GLN A 158 -56.90 -18.75 67.71
CA GLN A 158 -55.93 -18.76 66.63
C GLN A 158 -56.57 -19.18 65.29
N ALA A 159 -56.03 -18.64 64.17
CA ALA A 159 -56.34 -19.06 62.82
C ALA A 159 -55.07 -19.04 61.94
N THR A 160 -54.97 -20.01 61.07
CA THR A 160 -53.81 -20.12 60.11
C THR A 160 -54.16 -19.49 58.77
N ALA A 161 -53.22 -18.74 58.23
CA ALA A 161 -53.35 -18.18 56.90
C ALA A 161 -52.09 -18.49 56.06
N ASN A 162 -52.32 -18.76 54.78
CA ASN A 162 -51.19 -18.89 53.80
C ASN A 162 -50.68 -17.50 53.44
N ILE A 163 -49.39 -17.43 53.32
CA ILE A 163 -48.69 -16.19 52.93
C ILE A 163 -47.73 -16.44 51.76
N GLU A 164 -47.48 -15.39 50.99
CA GLU A 164 -46.53 -15.33 49.90
C GLU A 164 -45.67 -14.08 50.07
N ALA A 165 -44.35 -14.18 49.81
CA ALA A 165 -43.44 -13.04 49.86
C ALA A 165 -43.81 -12.00 48.76
N LEU A 166 -43.66 -10.72 49.07
CA LEU A 166 -43.87 -9.67 48.06
C LEU A 166 -42.79 -9.65 47.06
N GLU A 167 -41.55 -9.85 47.50
CA GLU A 167 -40.36 -9.89 46.63
C GLU A 167 -39.93 -11.33 46.36
N GLU A 168 -39.33 -11.52 45.21
CA GLU A 168 -38.75 -12.80 44.83
C GLU A 168 -37.39 -13.00 45.49
N GLY A 169 -36.91 -14.25 45.49
CA GLY A 169 -35.56 -14.59 45.92
C GLY A 169 -35.45 -15.11 47.35
N VAL A 170 -34.24 -15.48 47.69
CA VAL A 170 -33.90 -16.14 48.96
C VAL A 170 -34.22 -15.32 50.21
N GLN A 171 -34.39 -14.00 50.08
CA GLN A 171 -34.71 -13.10 51.18
C GLN A 171 -36.11 -13.36 51.74
N GLY A 172 -37.01 -13.91 50.91
CA GLY A 172 -38.33 -14.35 51.37
C GLY A 172 -38.33 -15.64 52.21
N ASN A 173 -37.22 -16.36 52.31
CA ASN A 173 -37.09 -17.58 53.10
C ASN A 173 -36.86 -17.21 54.61
N ALA A 174 -37.89 -16.75 55.22
CA ALA A 174 -37.87 -16.36 56.67
C ALA A 174 -37.79 -17.59 57.58
N ARG A 175 -36.98 -17.51 58.64
CA ARG A 175 -36.93 -18.57 59.67
C ARG A 175 -38.23 -18.63 60.46
N ALA A 176 -38.46 -19.77 61.09
CA ALA A 176 -39.59 -19.92 61.98
C ALA A 176 -39.56 -18.86 63.09
N ASN A 177 -40.74 -18.35 63.46
CA ASN A 177 -41.00 -17.36 64.53
C ASN A 177 -40.35 -15.98 64.27
N THR A 178 -40.07 -15.63 63.05
CA THR A 178 -39.49 -14.30 62.72
C THR A 178 -40.50 -13.32 62.11
N ILE A 179 -41.62 -13.80 61.57
CA ILE A 179 -42.71 -12.97 61.05
C ILE A 179 -43.64 -12.65 62.25
N THR A 180 -43.43 -11.46 62.80
CA THR A 180 -44.15 -11.10 64.07
C THR A 180 -44.87 -9.76 63.95
N THR A 181 -44.84 -9.11 62.81
CA THR A 181 -45.48 -7.81 62.65
C THR A 181 -46.64 -7.87 61.68
N VAL A 182 -47.77 -7.30 62.00
CA VAL A 182 -48.92 -7.08 61.11
C VAL A 182 -48.98 -5.61 60.75
N SER A 183 -49.17 -5.28 59.45
CA SER A 183 -49.28 -3.91 58.98
C SER A 183 -50.71 -3.38 59.11
N GLY A 184 -50.85 -2.06 59.30
CA GLY A 184 -52.12 -1.36 59.31
C GLY A 184 -52.94 -1.53 60.64
N ALA A 185 -54.22 -1.32 60.55
CA ALA A 185 -55.15 -1.28 61.74
C ALA A 185 -55.25 -2.63 62.43
N LEU A 186 -54.95 -3.73 61.77
CA LEU A 186 -54.99 -5.08 62.36
C LEU A 186 -53.88 -5.32 63.38
N ARG A 187 -52.83 -4.51 63.43
CA ARG A 187 -51.71 -4.64 64.39
C ARG A 187 -52.10 -4.65 65.85
N THR A 188 -53.15 -3.93 66.16
CA THR A 188 -53.68 -3.86 67.61
C THR A 188 -54.74 -4.88 67.85
N GLN A 189 -55.17 -5.63 66.86
CA GLN A 189 -56.27 -6.60 66.99
C GLN A 189 -55.76 -8.05 66.97
N VAL A 190 -54.67 -8.30 66.25
CA VAL A 190 -54.08 -9.65 66.13
C VAL A 190 -52.58 -9.62 66.29
N GLY A 191 -52.03 -10.65 66.92
CA GLY A 191 -50.60 -11.01 66.79
C GLY A 191 -50.42 -11.99 65.67
N VAL A 192 -49.21 -12.08 65.13
CA VAL A 192 -48.85 -13.01 64.04
C VAL A 192 -47.54 -13.72 64.36
N THR A 193 -47.43 -14.98 63.99
CA THR A 193 -46.18 -15.72 64.04
C THR A 193 -46.19 -16.78 62.93
N ASN A 194 -45.00 -17.09 62.36
CA ASN A 194 -44.84 -18.21 61.44
C ASN A 194 -44.25 -19.40 62.23
N PRO A 195 -44.99 -20.45 62.53
CA PRO A 195 -44.45 -21.58 63.28
C PRO A 195 -43.39 -22.39 62.53
N SER A 196 -43.43 -22.33 61.23
CA SER A 196 -42.46 -22.96 60.34
C SER A 196 -41.75 -21.92 59.44
N ALA A 197 -40.54 -22.25 58.93
CA ALA A 197 -39.85 -21.41 57.93
C ALA A 197 -40.66 -21.31 56.65
N THR A 198 -40.65 -20.14 56.04
CA THR A 198 -41.09 -19.99 54.63
C THR A 198 -40.02 -20.50 53.66
N GLY A 199 -40.43 -20.90 52.48
CA GLY A 199 -39.49 -21.45 51.43
C GLY A 199 -40.02 -21.26 50.04
N GLY A 200 -39.19 -21.52 49.07
CA GLY A 200 -39.51 -21.38 47.64
C GLY A 200 -38.84 -20.18 46.97
N GLY A 201 -38.27 -19.28 47.75
CA GLY A 201 -37.39 -18.24 47.17
C GLY A 201 -36.06 -18.85 46.76
N GLN A 202 -35.63 -18.56 45.55
CA GLN A 202 -34.41 -19.08 44.96
C GLN A 202 -33.58 -17.92 44.39
N SER A 203 -32.33 -18.19 44.08
CA SER A 203 -31.47 -17.31 43.33
C SER A 203 -30.82 -18.13 42.23
N ALA A 204 -30.94 -17.68 40.98
CA ALA A 204 -30.28 -18.27 39.84
C ALA A 204 -29.13 -17.40 39.40
N LEU A 205 -28.05 -18.03 38.92
CA LEU A 205 -26.97 -17.32 38.28
C LEU A 205 -27.35 -17.12 36.81
N VAL A 206 -27.56 -15.88 36.42
CA VAL A 206 -27.84 -15.50 35.01
C VAL A 206 -26.64 -14.84 34.41
N ARG A 207 -26.47 -15.02 33.09
CA ARG A 207 -25.43 -14.30 32.34
C ARG A 207 -25.89 -12.86 32.10
N VAL A 208 -24.93 -11.95 32.18
CA VAL A 208 -25.17 -10.52 31.93
C VAL A 208 -24.08 -9.93 31.06
N VAL A 209 -24.43 -8.96 30.27
CA VAL A 209 -23.51 -8.22 29.41
C VAL A 209 -22.58 -7.36 30.25
N LYS A 210 -21.29 -7.43 29.97
CA LYS A 210 -20.27 -6.53 30.53
C LYS A 210 -19.65 -5.65 29.48
N GLN A 211 -19.04 -4.53 29.88
CA GLN A 211 -18.36 -3.62 28.95
C GLN A 211 -17.24 -4.32 28.16
N VAL A 212 -16.52 -5.24 28.78
CA VAL A 212 -15.47 -6.03 28.13
C VAL A 212 -15.99 -6.87 26.96
N ASP A 213 -17.25 -7.35 27.06
CA ASP A 213 -17.88 -8.10 25.96
C ASP A 213 -18.13 -7.18 24.76
N LYS A 214 -18.62 -5.95 25.02
CA LYS A 214 -18.80 -4.93 23.96
C LYS A 214 -17.51 -4.53 23.29
N ASP A 215 -16.48 -4.28 24.08
CA ASP A 215 -15.17 -3.89 23.56
C ASP A 215 -14.56 -5.03 22.71
N THR A 216 -14.63 -6.26 23.23
CA THR A 216 -14.13 -7.45 22.52
C THR A 216 -14.86 -7.69 21.20
N LEU A 217 -16.18 -7.60 21.21
CA LEU A 217 -17.00 -7.81 20.02
C LEU A 217 -16.76 -6.70 18.97
N LEU A 218 -16.63 -5.45 19.44
CA LEU A 218 -16.32 -4.32 18.56
C LEU A 218 -14.97 -4.53 17.88
N ASP A 219 -13.93 -4.88 18.62
CA ASP A 219 -12.59 -5.12 18.08
C ASP A 219 -12.59 -6.26 17.04
N GLN A 220 -13.30 -7.35 17.33
CA GLN A 220 -13.41 -8.49 16.41
C GLN A 220 -14.10 -8.12 15.10
N VAL A 221 -15.27 -7.48 15.16
CA VAL A 221 -16.04 -7.10 13.97
C VAL A 221 -15.30 -6.02 13.18
N TYR A 222 -14.68 -5.06 13.88
CA TYR A 222 -13.90 -4.01 13.21
C TYR A 222 -12.67 -4.56 12.50
N ALA A 223 -11.92 -5.46 13.12
CA ALA A 223 -10.77 -6.13 12.48
C ALA A 223 -11.18 -6.93 11.25
N GLN A 224 -12.34 -7.59 11.30
CA GLN A 224 -12.88 -8.30 10.13
C GLN A 224 -13.23 -7.33 9.00
N ILE A 225 -13.88 -6.19 9.30
CA ILE A 225 -14.17 -5.15 8.29
C ILE A 225 -12.87 -4.62 7.68
N GLN A 226 -11.84 -4.37 8.49
CA GLN A 226 -10.54 -3.90 7.99
C GLN A 226 -9.90 -4.91 7.02
N SER A 227 -10.00 -6.20 7.30
CA SER A 227 -9.47 -7.24 6.41
C SER A 227 -10.22 -7.35 5.08
N GLU A 228 -11.49 -6.97 5.03
CA GLU A 228 -12.32 -6.98 3.83
C GLU A 228 -12.29 -5.66 3.05
N ALA A 229 -11.79 -4.57 3.68
CA ALA A 229 -11.89 -3.21 3.16
C ALA A 229 -11.29 -3.05 1.74
N PHE A 230 -10.11 -3.61 1.52
CA PHE A 230 -9.46 -3.57 0.20
C PHE A 230 -10.28 -4.32 -0.86
N ALA A 231 -10.73 -5.52 -0.54
CA ALA A 231 -11.51 -6.34 -1.46
C ALA A 231 -12.83 -5.69 -1.86
N ARG A 232 -13.41 -4.85 -0.99
CA ARG A 232 -14.64 -4.10 -1.28
C ARG A 232 -14.42 -2.93 -2.22
N LEU A 233 -13.28 -2.23 -2.13
CA LEU A 233 -12.95 -1.12 -3.02
C LEU A 233 -12.37 -1.57 -4.36
N GLN A 234 -11.67 -2.70 -4.41
CA GLN A 234 -10.98 -3.19 -5.60
C GLN A 234 -11.86 -3.28 -6.87
N PRO A 235 -13.11 -3.77 -6.81
CA PRO A 235 -13.98 -3.85 -8.01
C PRO A 235 -14.40 -2.47 -8.57
N GLU A 236 -14.29 -1.41 -7.80
CA GLU A 236 -14.64 -0.05 -8.20
C GLU A 236 -13.50 0.70 -8.90
N LEU A 237 -12.29 0.08 -8.96
CA LEU A 237 -11.14 0.63 -9.68
C LEU A 237 -11.42 0.67 -11.18
N ARG A 238 -11.07 1.79 -11.81
CA ARG A 238 -11.08 1.93 -13.26
C ARG A 238 -9.87 1.26 -13.88
N ALA A 239 -9.90 1.08 -15.19
CA ALA A 239 -8.73 0.63 -15.93
C ALA A 239 -7.56 1.59 -15.67
N ASN A 240 -6.38 1.02 -15.39
CA ASN A 240 -5.15 1.76 -15.05
C ASN A 240 -5.15 2.49 -13.71
N GLU A 241 -6.18 2.35 -12.88
CA GLU A 241 -6.11 2.83 -11.50
C GLU A 241 -5.46 1.79 -10.59
N TRP A 242 -4.78 2.28 -9.59
CA TRP A 242 -4.16 1.50 -8.53
C TRP A 242 -4.58 2.08 -7.17
N LEU A 243 -4.82 1.19 -6.23
CA LEU A 243 -5.11 1.51 -4.82
C LEU A 243 -4.13 0.74 -3.95
N SER A 244 -3.46 1.44 -3.04
CA SER A 244 -2.63 0.78 -2.05
C SER A 244 -3.47 0.29 -0.87
N GLU A 245 -3.31 -0.98 -0.50
CA GLU A 245 -3.96 -1.55 0.68
C GLU A 245 -3.61 -0.79 1.96
N SER A 246 -2.33 -0.42 2.12
CA SER A 246 -1.85 0.35 3.27
C SER A 246 -2.37 1.80 3.33
N SER A 247 -3.01 2.29 2.26
CA SER A 247 -3.60 3.63 2.19
C SER A 247 -5.08 3.67 2.57
N ILE A 248 -5.69 2.52 2.84
CA ILE A 248 -7.11 2.45 3.18
C ILE A 248 -7.32 2.93 4.62
N GLN A 249 -8.30 3.79 4.78
CA GLN A 249 -8.75 4.31 6.07
C GLN A 249 -10.16 3.83 6.35
N THR A 250 -10.42 3.53 7.60
CA THR A 250 -11.72 3.04 8.05
C THR A 250 -12.22 3.89 9.22
N PHE A 251 -13.50 4.30 9.17
CA PHE A 251 -14.12 5.17 10.16
C PHE A 251 -15.43 4.56 10.61
N ILE A 252 -15.59 4.36 11.92
CA ILE A 252 -16.83 3.88 12.49
C ILE A 252 -17.88 4.99 12.37
N VAL A 253 -18.96 4.70 11.65
CA VAL A 253 -20.07 5.64 11.43
C VAL A 253 -21.22 5.38 12.41
N ALA A 254 -21.51 4.10 12.67
CA ALA A 254 -22.54 3.69 13.60
C ALA A 254 -22.19 2.35 14.22
N GLN A 255 -22.54 2.23 15.50
CA GLN A 255 -22.47 0.97 16.24
C GLN A 255 -23.77 0.80 17.03
N PHE A 256 -24.34 -0.38 16.96
CA PHE A 256 -25.56 -0.72 17.66
C PHE A 256 -25.40 -2.07 18.34
N PHE A 257 -25.46 -2.06 19.67
CA PHE A 257 -25.53 -3.26 20.47
C PHE A 257 -27.01 -3.56 20.80
N ASP A 258 -27.38 -4.81 20.75
CA ASP A 258 -28.76 -5.26 21.03
C ASP A 258 -29.11 -5.27 22.52
N HIS A 259 -28.08 -5.25 23.43
CA HIS A 259 -28.23 -5.25 24.86
C HIS A 259 -27.41 -4.15 25.55
N PHE A 260 -27.91 -3.69 26.70
CA PHE A 260 -27.19 -2.74 27.55
C PHE A 260 -26.23 -3.46 28.50
N ASN A 261 -25.37 -2.68 29.17
CA ASN A 261 -24.51 -3.23 30.24
C ASN A 261 -25.38 -3.71 31.40
N ASP A 262 -24.97 -4.83 32.00
CA ASP A 262 -25.64 -5.50 33.11
C ASP A 262 -27.04 -6.03 32.76
N GLU A 263 -27.42 -6.03 31.49
CA GLU A 263 -28.66 -6.65 31.03
C GLU A 263 -28.48 -8.17 30.93
N PRO A 264 -29.46 -8.94 31.45
CA PRO A 264 -29.44 -10.40 31.34
C PRO A 264 -29.54 -10.84 29.86
N ALA A 265 -28.49 -11.51 29.41
CA ALA A 265 -28.42 -12.10 28.04
C ALA A 265 -27.33 -13.16 28.01
N ASP A 266 -27.55 -14.23 27.25
CA ASP A 266 -26.52 -15.27 27.02
C ASP A 266 -25.52 -14.86 25.94
N GLU A 267 -25.98 -14.09 24.96
CA GLU A 267 -25.20 -13.58 23.84
C GLU A 267 -25.41 -12.07 23.70
N LEU A 268 -24.36 -11.39 23.22
CA LEU A 268 -24.39 -9.99 22.85
C LEU A 268 -24.19 -9.87 21.33
N GLY A 269 -25.08 -9.13 20.67
CA GLY A 269 -24.99 -8.80 19.25
C GLY A 269 -24.54 -7.36 19.01
N LEU A 270 -23.78 -7.18 17.93
CA LEU A 270 -23.34 -5.89 17.42
C LEU A 270 -23.66 -5.77 15.94
N THR A 271 -24.26 -4.66 15.54
CA THR A 271 -24.28 -4.19 14.14
C THR A 271 -23.35 -3.00 14.02
N LEU A 272 -22.30 -3.14 13.21
CA LEU A 272 -21.27 -2.13 12.99
C LEU A 272 -21.32 -1.64 11.55
N ARG A 273 -21.40 -0.32 11.37
CA ARG A 273 -21.32 0.33 10.07
C ARG A 273 -20.07 1.20 10.00
N VAL A 274 -19.22 0.92 9.02
CA VAL A 274 -17.92 1.56 8.84
C VAL A 274 -17.86 2.18 7.44
N LEU A 275 -17.39 3.42 7.37
CA LEU A 275 -17.00 4.07 6.13
C LEU A 275 -15.57 3.64 5.82
N VAL A 276 -15.37 3.07 4.65
CA VAL A 276 -14.06 2.73 4.09
C VAL A 276 -13.72 3.76 3.03
N GLN A 277 -12.57 4.38 3.17
CA GLN A 277 -12.06 5.37 2.22
C GLN A 277 -10.69 4.94 1.68
N GLY A 278 -10.44 5.26 0.41
CA GLY A 278 -9.16 5.07 -0.23
C GLY A 278 -9.00 6.06 -1.38
N VAL A 279 -7.77 6.33 -1.78
CA VAL A 279 -7.49 7.21 -2.92
C VAL A 279 -6.89 6.36 -4.04
N ALA A 280 -7.65 6.23 -5.13
CA ALA A 280 -7.18 5.57 -6.34
C ALA A 280 -6.32 6.54 -7.15
N VAL A 281 -5.24 6.00 -7.70
CA VAL A 281 -4.22 6.75 -8.45
C VAL A 281 -4.12 6.19 -9.86
N ASP A 282 -4.17 7.07 -10.87
CA ASP A 282 -3.92 6.67 -12.25
C ASP A 282 -2.44 6.33 -12.46
N GLN A 283 -2.18 5.06 -12.86
CA GLN A 283 -0.82 4.55 -13.05
C GLN A 283 -0.08 5.23 -14.21
N ASN A 284 -0.79 5.66 -15.24
CA ASN A 284 -0.17 6.30 -16.39
C ASN A 284 0.38 7.66 -15.98
N THR A 285 -0.42 8.42 -15.25
CA THR A 285 -0.02 9.73 -14.71
C THR A 285 1.18 9.60 -13.76
N ALA A 286 1.16 8.60 -12.88
CA ALA A 286 2.29 8.35 -11.99
C ALA A 286 3.57 7.96 -12.76
N ARG A 287 3.42 7.15 -13.82
CA ARG A 287 4.55 6.79 -14.72
C ARG A 287 5.10 7.98 -15.49
N GLU A 288 4.26 8.93 -15.90
CA GLU A 288 4.73 10.15 -16.57
C GLU A 288 5.68 10.96 -15.69
N ILE A 289 5.32 11.16 -14.42
CA ILE A 289 6.18 11.85 -13.47
C ILE A 289 7.46 11.05 -13.19
N ALA A 290 7.35 9.74 -13.02
CA ALA A 290 8.50 8.86 -12.82
C ALA A 290 9.42 8.83 -14.05
N MET A 291 8.86 8.90 -15.27
CA MET A 291 9.63 9.01 -16.50
C MET A 291 10.39 10.32 -16.55
N ALA A 292 9.78 11.44 -16.18
CA ALA A 292 10.47 12.74 -16.13
C ALA A 292 11.63 12.70 -15.14
N ALA A 293 11.44 12.13 -13.95
CA ALA A 293 12.50 11.97 -12.97
C ALA A 293 13.63 11.04 -13.45
N LEU A 294 13.28 9.96 -14.17
CA LEU A 294 14.25 9.05 -14.76
C LEU A 294 15.07 9.74 -15.86
N GLN A 295 14.43 10.57 -16.68
CA GLN A 295 15.12 11.37 -17.72
C GLN A 295 16.07 12.40 -17.09
N GLU A 296 15.68 13.03 -15.98
CA GLU A 296 16.52 13.98 -15.26
C GLU A 296 17.75 13.30 -14.63
N ALA A 297 17.61 12.04 -14.21
CA ALA A 297 18.69 11.26 -13.62
C ALA A 297 19.74 10.79 -14.66
N VAL A 298 19.41 10.83 -15.96
CA VAL A 298 20.34 10.49 -17.03
C VAL A 298 21.28 11.66 -17.29
N PRO A 299 22.61 11.43 -17.46
CA PRO A 299 23.55 12.49 -17.82
C PRO A 299 23.14 13.21 -19.13
N GLU A 300 23.51 14.51 -19.26
CA GLU A 300 23.12 15.35 -20.41
C GLU A 300 23.34 14.73 -21.79
N ARG A 301 24.38 13.90 -21.96
CA ARG A 301 24.68 13.20 -23.20
C ARG A 301 24.07 11.80 -23.29
N GLY A 302 23.45 11.31 -22.22
CA GLY A 302 22.86 9.98 -22.16
C GLY A 302 21.52 9.92 -22.90
N LYS A 303 21.20 8.76 -23.45
CA LYS A 303 19.89 8.45 -24.03
C LYS A 303 19.37 7.19 -23.42
N LEU A 304 18.16 7.23 -22.87
CA LEU A 304 17.47 6.06 -22.35
C LEU A 304 17.18 5.05 -23.47
N VAL A 305 17.35 3.78 -23.16
CA VAL A 305 16.96 2.65 -24.00
C VAL A 305 15.50 2.34 -23.70
N ALA A 306 14.60 2.61 -24.63
CA ALA A 306 13.16 2.57 -24.43
C ALA A 306 12.67 1.21 -23.89
N ASP A 307 13.18 0.11 -24.43
CA ASP A 307 12.77 -1.24 -24.08
C ASP A 307 13.26 -1.71 -22.68
N SER A 308 14.18 -0.96 -22.06
CA SER A 308 14.73 -1.28 -20.73
C SER A 308 13.97 -0.60 -19.58
N ILE A 309 13.03 0.29 -19.89
CA ILE A 309 12.37 1.12 -18.90
C ILE A 309 11.30 0.33 -18.14
N GLN A 310 11.42 0.32 -16.83
CA GLN A 310 10.50 -0.32 -15.90
C GLN A 310 10.13 0.63 -14.79
N PHE A 311 8.89 0.53 -14.31
CA PHE A 311 8.39 1.29 -13.17
C PHE A 311 7.88 0.33 -12.11
N LEU A 312 8.42 0.46 -10.90
CA LEU A 312 8.07 -0.35 -9.73
C LEU A 312 7.49 0.59 -8.67
N ALA A 313 6.22 0.41 -8.35
CA ALA A 313 5.62 1.11 -7.23
C ALA A 313 5.98 0.38 -5.92
N ASP A 314 6.40 1.14 -4.91
CA ASP A 314 6.55 0.61 -3.56
C ASP A 314 5.14 0.31 -3.01
N PRO A 315 4.87 -0.91 -2.53
CA PRO A 315 3.58 -1.25 -1.94
C PRO A 315 3.28 -0.44 -0.66
N ASN A 316 4.32 0.10 -0.01
CA ASN A 316 4.18 0.86 1.23
C ASN A 316 3.80 2.32 0.93
N ALA A 317 2.51 2.56 0.75
CA ALA A 317 1.97 3.92 0.70
C ALA A 317 1.54 4.36 2.10
N THR A 318 1.61 5.66 2.36
CA THR A 318 1.08 6.26 3.59
C THR A 318 -0.10 7.16 3.25
N ALA A 319 -1.21 6.99 3.96
CA ALA A 319 -2.36 7.87 3.84
C ALA A 319 -2.36 8.88 4.99
N SER A 320 -2.71 10.11 4.70
CA SER A 320 -2.99 11.15 5.67
C SER A 320 -4.22 11.92 5.21
N GLU A 321 -5.30 11.85 5.99
CA GLU A 321 -6.59 12.43 5.63
C GLU A 321 -7.06 11.95 4.24
N ARG A 322 -7.03 12.84 3.24
CA ARG A 322 -7.46 12.57 1.87
C ARG A 322 -6.29 12.46 0.89
N THR A 323 -5.06 12.35 1.38
CA THR A 323 -3.86 12.27 0.55
C THR A 323 -3.18 10.92 0.68
N VAL A 324 -2.62 10.44 -0.41
CA VAL A 324 -1.79 9.22 -0.44
C VAL A 324 -0.40 9.56 -0.96
N ARG A 325 0.60 9.24 -0.15
CA ARG A 325 2.01 9.39 -0.53
C ARG A 325 2.60 8.00 -0.76
N PHE A 326 3.22 7.84 -1.92
CA PHE A 326 3.85 6.58 -2.31
C PHE A 326 5.12 6.86 -3.12
N THR A 327 5.99 5.87 -3.21
CA THR A 327 7.23 5.96 -3.99
C THR A 327 7.12 5.06 -5.21
N ILE A 328 7.51 5.59 -6.38
CA ILE A 328 7.68 4.83 -7.59
C ILE A 328 9.14 4.91 -8.01
N VAL A 329 9.74 3.78 -8.35
CA VAL A 329 11.11 3.70 -8.82
C VAL A 329 11.11 3.47 -10.31
N GLY A 330 11.58 4.47 -11.06
CA GLY A 330 11.91 4.31 -12.47
C GLY A 330 13.28 3.66 -12.60
N ARG A 331 13.38 2.57 -13.37
CA ARG A 331 14.62 1.89 -13.72
C ARG A 331 14.76 1.84 -15.23
N GLY A 332 15.95 1.95 -15.71
CA GLY A 332 16.23 1.82 -17.14
C GLY A 332 17.72 1.77 -17.40
N ASN A 333 18.06 1.43 -18.63
CA ASN A 333 19.42 1.54 -19.11
C ASN A 333 19.56 2.78 -19.98
N TYR A 334 20.71 3.42 -19.93
CA TYR A 334 21.05 4.49 -20.84
C TYR A 334 22.37 4.19 -21.56
N VAL A 335 22.49 4.74 -22.74
CA VAL A 335 23.72 4.72 -23.55
C VAL A 335 24.20 6.14 -23.74
N ILE A 336 25.51 6.34 -23.77
CA ILE A 336 26.11 7.59 -24.19
C ILE A 336 26.37 7.47 -25.71
N PRO A 337 25.67 8.26 -26.55
CA PRO A 337 25.88 8.20 -27.98
C PRO A 337 27.33 8.56 -28.33
N ILE A 338 27.94 7.75 -29.20
CA ILE A 338 29.30 7.98 -29.67
C ILE A 338 29.22 8.90 -30.88
N ASP A 339 29.91 10.03 -30.83
CA ASP A 339 30.01 10.91 -32.00
C ASP A 339 30.89 10.26 -33.06
N ASN A 340 30.25 9.88 -34.17
CA ASN A 340 30.95 9.24 -35.31
C ASN A 340 32.09 10.10 -35.88
N ARG A 341 32.03 11.42 -35.74
CA ARG A 341 33.05 12.32 -36.23
C ARG A 341 34.25 12.31 -35.29
N GLU A 342 34.01 12.37 -33.99
CA GLU A 342 35.02 12.27 -32.95
C GLU A 342 35.73 10.91 -33.03
N LEU A 343 34.98 9.80 -33.13
CA LEU A 343 35.51 8.45 -33.24
C LEU A 343 36.42 8.29 -34.48
N ARG A 344 35.96 8.75 -35.66
CA ARG A 344 36.75 8.68 -36.90
C ARG A 344 38.07 9.43 -36.79
N SER A 345 38.07 10.60 -36.15
CA SER A 345 39.26 11.41 -35.97
C SER A 345 40.24 10.81 -34.96
N SER A 346 39.74 10.14 -33.91
CA SER A 346 40.60 9.53 -32.88
C SER A 346 41.32 8.26 -33.36
N VAL A 347 40.70 7.47 -34.25
CA VAL A 347 41.27 6.20 -34.71
C VAL A 347 42.03 6.33 -36.04
N ALA A 348 41.98 7.49 -36.74
CA ALA A 348 42.59 7.67 -38.05
C ALA A 348 44.11 7.49 -38.00
N GLY A 349 44.64 6.56 -38.80
CA GLY A 349 46.05 6.28 -38.94
C GLY A 349 46.68 5.40 -37.86
N LEU A 350 45.90 4.94 -36.88
CA LEU A 350 46.34 4.00 -35.85
C LEU A 350 46.37 2.56 -36.34
N SER A 351 47.15 1.71 -35.71
CA SER A 351 47.02 0.26 -35.86
C SER A 351 45.70 -0.23 -35.25
N VAL A 352 45.23 -1.41 -35.68
CA VAL A 352 44.00 -2.01 -35.14
C VAL A 352 44.09 -2.22 -33.63
N GLU A 353 45.28 -2.63 -33.13
CA GLU A 353 45.51 -2.82 -31.70
C GLU A 353 45.44 -1.50 -30.92
N GLU A 354 46.16 -0.46 -31.40
CA GLU A 354 46.10 0.88 -30.75
C GLU A 354 44.71 1.48 -30.78
N ALA A 355 43.99 1.35 -31.89
CA ALA A 355 42.62 1.83 -32.03
C ALA A 355 41.67 1.08 -31.07
N THR A 356 41.82 -0.25 -30.92
CA THR A 356 41.04 -1.05 -29.97
C THR A 356 41.24 -0.56 -28.55
N GLN A 357 42.49 -0.39 -28.12
CA GLN A 357 42.81 0.07 -26.77
C GLN A 357 42.28 1.48 -26.55
N LEU A 358 42.50 2.40 -27.48
CA LEU A 358 41.99 3.78 -27.38
C LEU A 358 40.46 3.85 -27.26
N LEU A 359 39.74 3.07 -28.10
CA LEU A 359 38.28 3.05 -28.06
C LEU A 359 37.73 2.47 -26.75
N GLN A 360 38.37 1.45 -26.19
CA GLN A 360 37.99 0.87 -24.89
C GLN A 360 38.30 1.81 -23.71
N GLU A 361 39.34 2.64 -23.82
CA GLU A 361 39.68 3.63 -22.77
C GLU A 361 38.77 4.87 -22.83
N GLN A 362 38.42 5.35 -24.04
CA GLN A 362 37.64 6.58 -24.21
C GLN A 362 36.12 6.38 -24.09
N TRP A 363 35.62 5.22 -24.55
CA TRP A 363 34.20 4.94 -24.60
C TRP A 363 33.86 3.65 -23.82
N LEU A 364 32.71 3.66 -23.16
CA LEU A 364 32.18 2.45 -22.58
C LEU A 364 31.62 1.59 -23.74
N LEU A 365 32.25 0.47 -24.01
CA LEU A 365 31.84 -0.49 -25.03
C LEU A 365 31.39 -1.79 -24.33
N GLN A 366 30.36 -2.44 -24.89
CA GLN A 366 29.85 -3.73 -24.38
C GLN A 366 30.76 -4.89 -24.84
N LYS A 367 31.33 -4.75 -26.07
CA LYS A 367 32.27 -5.69 -26.69
C LYS A 367 33.47 -4.94 -27.26
N PRO A 368 34.64 -5.58 -27.45
CA PRO A 368 35.75 -4.99 -28.19
C PRO A 368 35.27 -4.54 -29.57
N PRO A 369 35.75 -3.40 -30.06
CA PRO A 369 35.39 -2.93 -31.40
C PRO A 369 35.91 -3.89 -32.49
N GLU A 370 35.12 -4.12 -33.50
CA GLU A 370 35.48 -4.93 -34.65
C GLU A 370 35.93 -4.03 -35.81
N PHE A 371 37.07 -4.34 -36.42
CA PHE A 371 37.64 -3.58 -37.51
C PHE A 371 37.68 -4.46 -38.76
N TYR A 372 37.14 -3.93 -39.84
CA TYR A 372 37.33 -4.46 -41.20
C TYR A 372 38.07 -3.43 -42.01
N VAL A 373 39.29 -3.77 -42.45
CA VAL A 373 40.17 -2.89 -43.26
C VAL A 373 40.29 -3.48 -44.64
N ASP A 374 40.06 -2.67 -45.65
CA ASP A 374 40.22 -3.05 -47.06
C ASP A 374 41.28 -2.14 -47.75
N PRO A 375 42.36 -2.71 -48.26
CA PRO A 375 42.71 -4.14 -48.27
C PRO A 375 43.23 -4.64 -46.91
N ASP A 376 42.94 -5.91 -46.59
CA ASP A 376 43.18 -6.57 -45.30
C ASP A 376 44.68 -6.63 -44.88
N TRP A 377 45.59 -6.61 -45.81
CA TRP A 377 47.04 -6.60 -45.56
C TRP A 377 47.58 -5.27 -45.04
N PHE A 378 46.73 -4.22 -44.92
CA PHE A 378 47.19 -2.85 -44.64
C PHE A 378 47.50 -2.57 -43.15
N GLY A 379 47.14 -3.41 -42.23
CA GLY A 379 47.51 -3.41 -40.78
C GLY A 379 47.26 -2.12 -40.00
N THR A 380 46.92 -0.98 -40.65
CA THR A 380 46.61 0.31 -40.06
C THR A 380 45.33 0.89 -40.65
N LEU A 381 44.62 1.69 -39.85
CA LEU A 381 43.41 2.37 -40.28
C LEU A 381 43.74 3.52 -41.25
N PRO A 382 42.80 3.88 -42.15
CA PRO A 382 42.98 5.01 -43.07
C PRO A 382 43.29 6.30 -42.32
N ARG A 383 44.22 7.12 -42.84
CA ARG A 383 44.56 8.43 -42.26
C ARG A 383 43.45 9.46 -42.42
N PHE A 384 42.59 9.27 -43.41
CA PHE A 384 41.46 10.16 -43.67
C PHE A 384 40.18 9.59 -43.03
N GLY A 385 39.62 10.28 -42.03
CA GLY A 385 38.39 9.87 -41.36
C GLY A 385 37.19 9.69 -42.30
N SER A 386 37.19 10.34 -43.47
CA SER A 386 36.17 10.15 -44.52
C SER A 386 36.17 8.74 -45.14
N ARG A 387 37.24 7.99 -44.99
CA ARG A 387 37.40 6.61 -45.44
C ARG A 387 37.10 5.57 -44.36
N ILE A 388 36.76 6.02 -43.16
CA ILE A 388 36.36 5.18 -42.03
C ILE A 388 34.84 5.24 -41.90
N GLN A 389 34.19 4.12 -42.15
CA GLN A 389 32.77 3.98 -41.86
C GLN A 389 32.60 3.50 -40.42
N VAL A 390 31.71 4.14 -39.62
CA VAL A 390 31.38 3.71 -38.29
C VAL A 390 30.00 3.11 -38.32
N ARG A 391 29.90 1.86 -37.88
CA ARG A 391 28.65 1.14 -37.69
C ARG A 391 28.42 0.96 -36.20
N VAL A 392 27.35 1.56 -35.68
CA VAL A 392 26.93 1.39 -34.32
C VAL A 392 25.84 0.31 -34.29
N GLU A 393 26.13 -0.79 -33.62
CA GLU A 393 25.18 -1.89 -33.43
C GLU A 393 24.68 -1.87 -31.96
N PHE A 394 23.39 -2.07 -31.78
CA PHE A 394 22.82 -2.28 -30.47
C PHE A 394 22.53 -3.77 -30.32
N ASP A 395 23.13 -4.40 -29.31
CA ASP A 395 22.94 -5.83 -29.08
C ASP A 395 21.51 -6.07 -28.58
N GLN A 396 20.67 -6.70 -29.38
CA GLN A 396 19.32 -7.13 -29.01
C GLN A 396 19.33 -8.40 -28.13
N ALA A 397 20.50 -8.99 -27.87
CA ALA A 397 20.61 -10.29 -27.21
C ALA A 397 20.46 -10.25 -25.67
N ALA A 398 20.30 -9.07 -25.05
CA ALA A 398 20.12 -8.95 -23.59
C ALA A 398 18.65 -9.01 -23.14
N GLN A 399 17.72 -9.39 -24.01
CA GLN A 399 16.27 -9.43 -23.70
C GLN A 399 15.72 -10.84 -23.40
N GLY A 400 16.57 -11.79 -23.07
CA GLY A 400 16.13 -13.17 -22.84
C GLY A 400 16.94 -13.91 -21.79
N GLU A 401 16.78 -13.55 -20.51
CA GLU A 401 16.93 -14.44 -19.35
C GLU A 401 16.04 -13.95 -18.21
#